data_6951140c61107ca8bc8fdf593b1be5ca
#
_entry.id   6951140c61107ca8bc8fdf593b1be5ca
#
_cell.length_a   1.000
_cell.length_b   1.000
_cell.length_c   1.000
_cell.angle_alpha   90.00
_cell.angle_beta   90.00
_cell.angle_gamma   90.00
#
_symmetry.space_group_name_H-M   'P 1'
#
loop_
_entity.id
_entity.type
_entity.pdbx_description
1 polymer ?
#
loop_
_entity_poly.entity_id
_entity_poly.type
_entity_poly.pdbx_seq_one_letter_code
_entity_poly.pdbx_strand_id
1 'polypeptide(L)'
;SAGDSRLESGRMVFRSANEGGMITVRNIERSQGTPVYPGHMEITGEEEGLLLLNEVDLEEYLKRVVPSEMPSSYAEEALKAQAVCARSYAYKHLENGAYSEYGAHVDDSTMYQVYNNTSEQSSSNEAIQNTRGQILTYNGEVVQTYYYSTSCGVTTDVSIWGSDSSSYPYFVSRFVSRSQKELDLTDEAAFEAFITSKDENDYDAGYALYRWELQADITALSNSFNAKLYEKYLSAPSKILTQQADGSFQSQKITDIGTITSVTVNERAAGGAVKSVTVCGSAATVRIDSESCIRGLFGMTDAEMTTNTGTTKMASLPSTFCIFKPVYEKGSLSGYRIIGGGYGHGIGMSQNAVNEMVKDAMNYQQILQFFYPGTAIEQK
;
A
#
# COMPACT_ATOMS: atom_id res chain seq x y z
N SER A 1 5.04 16.22 -35.35
CA SER A 1 4.07 15.37 -36.04
C SER A 1 4.85 14.40 -36.92
N ALA A 2 5.06 13.18 -36.45
CA ALA A 2 5.50 12.08 -37.30
C ALA A 2 4.36 11.77 -38.27
N GLY A 3 4.65 11.84 -39.56
CA GLY A 3 3.71 11.45 -40.59
C GLY A 3 3.37 9.97 -40.47
N ASP A 4 2.25 9.61 -41.04
CA ASP A 4 1.56 8.33 -41.07
C ASP A 4 2.48 7.13 -41.43
N SER A 5 3.37 6.74 -40.50
CA SER A 5 4.14 5.51 -40.60
C SER A 5 3.39 4.44 -39.84
N ARG A 6 2.74 3.52 -40.56
CA ARG A 6 2.17 2.31 -40.00
C ARG A 6 3.28 1.54 -39.28
N LEU A 7 3.08 1.24 -38.00
CA LEU A 7 3.89 0.30 -37.23
C LEU A 7 3.69 -1.11 -37.81
N GLU A 8 4.44 -1.44 -38.85
CA GLU A 8 4.63 -2.84 -39.26
C GLU A 8 5.67 -3.45 -38.34
N SER A 9 5.22 -4.22 -37.36
CA SER A 9 6.02 -5.06 -36.42
C SER A 9 7.36 -4.43 -35.97
N GLY A 10 7.33 -3.52 -35.01
CA GLY A 10 8.55 -2.96 -34.46
C GLY A 10 8.29 -1.99 -33.31
N ARG A 11 9.25 -1.91 -32.41
CA ARG A 11 9.32 -0.95 -31.32
C ARG A 11 9.79 0.41 -31.87
N MET A 12 9.01 1.46 -31.70
CA MET A 12 9.44 2.84 -31.99
C MET A 12 10.02 3.51 -30.77
N VAL A 13 11.20 4.13 -30.92
CA VAL A 13 11.87 4.87 -29.85
C VAL A 13 11.80 6.36 -30.13
N PHE A 14 11.26 7.12 -29.17
CA PHE A 14 11.21 8.57 -29.18
C PHE A 14 12.22 9.11 -28.21
N ARG A 15 13.05 10.04 -28.69
CA ARG A 15 14.06 10.75 -27.87
C ARG A 15 13.88 12.24 -28.04
N SER A 16 14.15 13.00 -26.97
CA SER A 16 14.28 14.44 -27.14
C SER A 16 15.49 14.77 -28.02
N ALA A 17 15.34 15.77 -28.89
CA ALA A 17 16.44 16.27 -29.70
C ALA A 17 17.46 17.07 -28.85
N ASN A 18 17.06 17.53 -27.68
CA ASN A 18 17.91 18.29 -26.76
C ASN A 18 18.35 17.40 -25.59
N GLU A 19 19.58 17.53 -25.14
CA GLU A 19 20.07 16.91 -23.91
C GLU A 19 19.22 17.38 -22.72
N GLY A 20 18.76 16.44 -21.88
CA GLY A 20 17.83 16.71 -20.76
C GLY A 20 16.41 17.11 -21.18
N GLY A 21 16.08 17.02 -22.46
CA GLY A 21 14.74 17.32 -22.94
C GLY A 21 13.70 16.26 -22.52
N MET A 22 12.45 16.69 -22.41
CA MET A 22 11.34 15.90 -21.91
C MET A 22 10.39 15.51 -23.03
N ILE A 23 9.67 14.38 -22.84
CA ILE A 23 8.66 13.87 -23.75
C ILE A 23 7.29 14.00 -23.09
N THR A 24 6.34 14.67 -23.75
CA THR A 24 4.96 14.80 -23.28
C THR A 24 4.06 13.80 -23.95
N VAL A 25 3.33 13.00 -23.15
CA VAL A 25 2.32 12.06 -23.66
C VAL A 25 0.93 12.66 -23.42
N ARG A 26 0.35 13.26 -24.47
CA ARG A 26 -0.86 14.09 -24.35
C ARG A 26 -2.16 13.31 -24.09
N ASN A 27 -2.15 12.00 -24.26
CA ASN A 27 -3.33 11.14 -24.10
C ASN A 27 -3.43 10.52 -22.70
N ILE A 28 -2.50 10.86 -21.81
CA ILE A 28 -2.47 10.40 -20.42
C ILE A 28 -2.64 11.61 -19.52
N GLU A 29 -3.50 11.50 -18.51
CA GLU A 29 -3.69 12.50 -17.46
C GLU A 29 -3.25 11.93 -16.12
N ARG A 30 -2.58 12.75 -15.32
CA ARG A 30 -2.20 12.51 -13.93
C ARG A 30 -2.83 13.57 -13.04
N SER A 31 -2.69 13.48 -11.72
CA SER A 31 -3.25 14.45 -10.78
C SER A 31 -2.77 15.90 -11.03
N GLN A 32 -1.59 16.06 -11.63
CA GLN A 32 -0.99 17.36 -12.02
C GLN A 32 -1.19 17.70 -13.50
N GLY A 33 -2.07 17.00 -14.21
CA GLY A 33 -2.31 17.17 -15.63
C GLY A 33 -1.50 16.22 -16.53
N THR A 34 -1.26 16.61 -17.76
CA THR A 34 -0.54 15.78 -18.74
C THR A 34 0.92 15.57 -18.35
N PRO A 35 1.38 14.33 -18.16
CA PRO A 35 2.73 14.06 -17.67
C PRO A 35 3.80 14.31 -18.72
N VAL A 36 4.99 14.65 -18.21
CA VAL A 36 6.22 14.78 -19.00
C VAL A 36 7.25 13.78 -18.48
N TYR A 37 7.92 13.10 -19.42
CA TYR A 37 8.83 12.00 -19.12
C TYR A 37 10.26 12.36 -19.50
N PRO A 38 11.24 12.20 -18.58
CA PRO A 38 12.66 12.22 -18.93
C PRO A 38 13.06 10.96 -19.69
N GLY A 39 14.27 10.95 -20.28
CA GLY A 39 14.81 9.77 -20.95
C GLY A 39 14.18 9.50 -22.31
N HIS A 40 13.84 8.24 -22.57
CA HIS A 40 13.30 7.78 -23.83
C HIS A 40 11.90 7.23 -23.65
N MET A 41 11.07 7.33 -24.70
CA MET A 41 9.77 6.69 -24.75
C MET A 41 9.78 5.66 -25.89
N GLU A 42 9.49 4.42 -25.55
CA GLU A 42 9.31 3.34 -26.52
C GLU A 42 7.83 3.03 -26.67
N ILE A 43 7.38 2.81 -27.90
CA ILE A 43 6.00 2.44 -28.20
C ILE A 43 6.00 1.16 -29.02
N THR A 44 5.23 0.18 -28.56
CA THR A 44 4.99 -1.10 -29.26
C THR A 44 3.49 -1.29 -29.45
N GLY A 45 3.09 -1.83 -30.60
CA GLY A 45 1.70 -2.26 -30.83
C GLY A 45 1.47 -3.63 -30.21
N GLU A 46 0.42 -3.78 -29.42
CA GLU A 46 -0.06 -5.03 -28.83
C GLU A 46 -1.48 -5.32 -29.32
N GLU A 47 -1.98 -6.54 -29.08
CA GLU A 47 -3.34 -6.93 -29.53
C GLU A 47 -4.43 -6.01 -28.96
N GLU A 48 -4.26 -5.54 -27.73
CA GLU A 48 -5.24 -4.72 -27.03
C GLU A 48 -4.97 -3.20 -27.10
N GLY A 49 -3.89 -2.77 -27.77
CA GLY A 49 -3.57 -1.35 -27.90
C GLY A 49 -2.09 -1.03 -28.06
N LEU A 50 -1.67 0.08 -27.48
CA LEU A 50 -0.28 0.53 -27.50
C LEU A 50 0.35 0.38 -26.10
N LEU A 51 1.48 -0.31 -26.06
CA LEU A 51 2.34 -0.35 -24.88
C LEU A 51 3.32 0.82 -24.95
N LEU A 52 3.38 1.61 -23.88
CA LEU A 52 4.33 2.71 -23.72
C LEU A 52 5.33 2.34 -22.62
N LEU A 53 6.61 2.40 -22.95
CA LEU A 53 7.71 2.18 -21.99
C LEU A 53 8.53 3.45 -21.88
N ASN A 54 8.84 3.85 -20.65
CA ASN A 54 9.75 4.94 -20.38
C ASN A 54 11.09 4.37 -19.89
N GLU A 55 12.12 4.47 -20.73
CA GLU A 55 13.49 4.18 -20.32
C GLU A 55 14.11 5.45 -19.73
N VAL A 56 14.50 5.38 -18.45
CA VAL A 56 14.95 6.54 -17.69
C VAL A 56 16.07 6.15 -16.72
N ASP A 57 17.02 7.05 -16.49
CA ASP A 57 18.01 6.91 -15.41
C ASP A 57 17.31 6.81 -14.05
N LEU A 58 17.84 5.96 -13.16
CA LEU A 58 17.24 5.69 -11.86
C LEU A 58 17.09 6.97 -11.00
N GLU A 59 18.10 7.84 -11.00
CA GLU A 59 18.03 9.07 -10.21
C GLU A 59 17.03 10.08 -10.81
N GLU A 60 16.89 10.13 -12.13
CA GLU A 60 15.85 10.92 -12.81
C GLU A 60 14.44 10.36 -12.56
N TYR A 61 14.29 9.04 -12.53
CA TYR A 61 13.05 8.37 -12.14
C TYR A 61 12.61 8.76 -10.72
N LEU A 62 13.55 8.76 -9.76
CA LEU A 62 13.27 9.11 -8.36
C LEU A 62 12.78 10.55 -8.19
N LYS A 63 13.19 11.50 -9.04
CA LYS A 63 12.68 12.89 -9.00
C LYS A 63 11.16 12.98 -9.26
N ARG A 64 10.56 11.93 -9.81
CA ARG A 64 9.12 11.83 -10.07
C ARG A 64 8.42 10.88 -9.13
N VAL A 65 9.14 9.94 -8.52
CA VAL A 65 8.62 9.00 -7.54
C VAL A 65 8.54 9.64 -6.15
N VAL A 66 9.65 10.18 -5.65
CA VAL A 66 9.71 10.70 -4.27
C VAL A 66 8.62 11.75 -3.99
N PRO A 67 8.42 12.79 -4.83
CA PRO A 67 7.36 13.76 -4.59
C PRO A 67 5.95 13.21 -4.84
N SER A 68 5.82 12.09 -5.59
CA SER A 68 4.53 11.41 -5.79
C SER A 68 4.13 10.54 -4.62
N GLU A 69 5.10 10.08 -3.84
CA GLU A 69 4.90 9.19 -2.69
C GLU A 69 4.84 9.95 -1.35
N MET A 70 5.63 11.02 -1.19
CA MET A 70 5.75 11.75 0.06
C MET A 70 5.62 13.27 -0.19
N PRO A 71 4.88 14.01 0.66
CA PRO A 71 4.80 15.47 0.54
C PRO A 71 6.18 16.13 0.56
N SER A 72 6.48 16.94 -0.45
CA SER A 72 7.76 17.64 -0.58
C SER A 72 8.00 18.71 0.50
N SER A 73 6.98 19.02 1.29
CA SER A 73 7.05 19.87 2.48
C SER A 73 7.58 19.18 3.73
N TYR A 74 7.79 17.84 3.67
CA TYR A 74 8.37 17.11 4.79
C TYR A 74 9.84 17.48 4.99
N ALA A 75 10.35 17.22 6.18
CA ALA A 75 11.72 17.53 6.54
C ALA A 75 12.73 16.78 5.64
N GLU A 76 13.90 17.39 5.40
CA GLU A 76 14.93 16.85 4.50
C GLU A 76 15.32 15.41 4.85
N GLU A 77 15.51 15.10 6.13
CA GLU A 77 15.85 13.74 6.59
C GLU A 77 14.74 12.72 6.29
N ALA A 78 13.47 13.16 6.32
CA ALA A 78 12.35 12.31 5.91
C ALA A 78 12.38 12.02 4.41
N LEU A 79 12.62 13.04 3.59
CA LEU A 79 12.76 12.91 2.15
C LEU A 79 13.98 12.06 1.76
N LYS A 80 15.10 12.17 2.51
CA LYS A 80 16.29 11.30 2.33
C LYS A 80 15.95 9.83 2.62
N ALA A 81 15.24 9.55 3.72
CA ALA A 81 14.81 8.18 4.03
C ALA A 81 13.90 7.62 2.92
N GLN A 82 12.95 8.41 2.43
CA GLN A 82 12.09 8.01 1.31
C GLN A 82 12.90 7.78 0.03
N ALA A 83 13.89 8.62 -0.29
CA ALA A 83 14.72 8.48 -1.48
C ALA A 83 15.54 7.18 -1.44
N VAL A 84 16.15 6.84 -0.30
CA VAL A 84 16.89 5.58 -0.12
C VAL A 84 15.95 4.38 -0.24
N CYS A 85 14.76 4.43 0.37
CA CYS A 85 13.76 3.37 0.22
C CYS A 85 13.32 3.21 -1.23
N ALA A 86 12.92 4.31 -1.89
CA ALA A 86 12.45 4.25 -3.28
C ALA A 86 13.53 3.74 -4.24
N ARG A 87 14.80 4.13 -4.02
CA ARG A 87 15.94 3.64 -4.80
C ARG A 87 16.19 2.15 -4.59
N SER A 88 16.18 1.68 -3.34
CA SER A 88 16.37 0.26 -3.00
C SER A 88 15.27 -0.59 -3.61
N TYR A 89 14.01 -0.14 -3.50
CA TYR A 89 12.85 -0.79 -4.11
C TYR A 89 13.01 -0.92 -5.62
N ALA A 90 13.28 0.19 -6.31
CA ALA A 90 13.45 0.18 -7.76
C ALA A 90 14.65 -0.69 -8.17
N TYR A 91 15.78 -0.58 -7.47
CA TYR A 91 16.97 -1.38 -7.76
C TYR A 91 16.69 -2.88 -7.64
N LYS A 92 15.92 -3.30 -6.62
CA LYS A 92 15.53 -4.71 -6.47
C LYS A 92 14.69 -5.21 -7.64
N HIS A 93 13.83 -4.36 -8.21
CA HIS A 93 13.03 -4.71 -9.39
C HIS A 93 13.83 -4.72 -10.70
N LEU A 94 14.97 -4.03 -10.78
CA LEU A 94 15.90 -4.18 -11.92
C LEU A 94 16.48 -5.59 -12.03
N GLU A 95 16.64 -6.28 -10.89
CA GLU A 95 17.15 -7.67 -10.86
C GLU A 95 16.08 -8.70 -11.28
N ASN A 96 14.80 -8.42 -11.03
CA ASN A 96 13.71 -9.40 -11.11
C ASN A 96 12.58 -9.02 -12.07
N GLY A 97 12.78 -8.07 -12.98
CA GLY A 97 11.81 -7.44 -13.89
C GLY A 97 10.49 -8.18 -14.10
N ALA A 98 9.42 -7.70 -13.45
CA ALA A 98 8.10 -8.34 -13.48
C ALA A 98 7.47 -8.32 -14.89
N TYR A 99 7.90 -7.37 -15.72
CA TYR A 99 7.43 -7.17 -17.08
C TYR A 99 8.55 -7.40 -18.13
N SER A 100 9.44 -8.37 -17.84
CA SER A 100 10.56 -8.68 -18.73
C SER A 100 10.15 -9.07 -20.14
N GLU A 101 8.97 -9.65 -20.32
CA GLU A 101 8.37 -9.96 -21.62
C GLU A 101 8.15 -8.72 -22.48
N TYR A 102 7.89 -7.57 -21.86
CA TYR A 102 7.76 -6.27 -22.52
C TYR A 102 9.07 -5.46 -22.52
N GLY A 103 10.09 -5.94 -21.81
CA GLY A 103 11.35 -5.22 -21.58
C GLY A 103 11.22 -4.12 -20.52
N ALA A 104 10.23 -4.21 -19.62
CA ALA A 104 10.01 -3.30 -18.50
C ALA A 104 10.29 -3.99 -17.16
N HIS A 105 10.58 -3.19 -16.11
CA HIS A 105 10.86 -3.67 -14.77
C HIS A 105 9.67 -3.50 -13.84
N VAL A 106 8.95 -2.39 -13.97
CA VAL A 106 7.81 -1.98 -13.12
C VAL A 106 6.78 -1.25 -13.97
N ASP A 107 5.55 -1.13 -13.48
CA ASP A 107 4.58 -0.17 -13.99
C ASP A 107 4.56 1.12 -13.15
N ASP A 108 3.77 2.10 -13.56
CA ASP A 108 3.66 3.42 -12.92
C ASP A 108 2.51 3.53 -11.91
N SER A 109 1.93 2.40 -11.50
CA SER A 109 0.78 2.32 -10.59
C SER A 109 1.20 2.12 -9.13
N THR A 110 0.20 2.17 -8.24
CA THR A 110 0.36 1.85 -6.81
C THR A 110 0.68 0.37 -6.52
N MET A 111 0.73 -0.48 -7.55
CA MET A 111 1.22 -1.85 -7.42
C MET A 111 2.73 -1.91 -7.25
N TYR A 112 3.43 -0.86 -7.73
CA TYR A 112 4.87 -0.67 -7.58
C TYR A 112 5.16 0.66 -6.89
N GLN A 113 5.52 1.70 -7.64
CA GLN A 113 5.77 3.04 -7.12
C GLN A 113 5.03 4.06 -7.98
N VAL A 114 4.34 4.99 -7.32
CA VAL A 114 3.63 6.06 -8.05
C VAL A 114 4.64 6.93 -8.79
N TYR A 115 4.50 7.02 -10.11
CA TYR A 115 5.41 7.76 -10.99
C TYR A 115 4.64 8.83 -11.78
N ASN A 116 5.18 10.06 -11.81
CA ASN A 116 4.57 11.20 -12.48
C ASN A 116 3.19 11.66 -11.96
N ASN A 117 2.81 11.28 -10.75
CA ASN A 117 1.58 11.78 -10.14
C ASN A 117 1.74 13.21 -9.61
N THR A 118 2.97 13.63 -9.33
CA THR A 118 3.36 14.98 -8.92
C THR A 118 4.59 15.42 -9.71
N SER A 119 4.67 16.73 -10.04
CA SER A 119 5.85 17.30 -10.69
C SER A 119 7.06 17.31 -9.74
N GLU A 120 8.27 17.39 -10.30
CA GLU A 120 9.50 17.53 -9.54
C GLU A 120 9.46 18.68 -8.54
N GLN A 121 10.09 18.48 -7.39
CA GLN A 121 10.18 19.44 -6.31
C GLN A 121 11.65 19.61 -5.90
N SER A 122 12.08 20.85 -5.64
CA SER A 122 13.47 21.14 -5.29
C SER A 122 13.93 20.41 -4.03
N SER A 123 13.08 20.36 -2.99
CA SER A 123 13.42 19.69 -1.72
C SER A 123 13.61 18.17 -1.88
N SER A 124 12.75 17.49 -2.66
CA SER A 124 12.93 16.08 -2.95
C SER A 124 14.13 15.82 -3.86
N ASN A 125 14.38 16.69 -4.85
CA ASN A 125 15.56 16.58 -5.72
C ASN A 125 16.87 16.71 -4.92
N GLU A 126 16.92 17.63 -3.95
CA GLU A 126 18.07 17.80 -3.06
C GLU A 126 18.28 16.55 -2.18
N ALA A 127 17.22 15.99 -1.59
CA ALA A 127 17.29 14.76 -0.80
C ALA A 127 17.77 13.57 -1.62
N ILE A 128 17.31 13.42 -2.87
CA ILE A 128 17.76 12.39 -3.83
C ILE A 128 19.25 12.57 -4.12
N GLN A 129 19.69 13.81 -4.42
CA GLN A 129 21.09 14.10 -4.71
C GLN A 129 21.99 13.84 -3.50
N ASN A 130 21.57 14.22 -2.28
CA ASN A 130 22.33 14.03 -1.04
C ASN A 130 22.43 12.56 -0.61
N THR A 131 21.59 11.69 -1.17
CA THR A 131 21.60 10.23 -0.95
C THR A 131 21.88 9.45 -2.23
N ARG A 132 22.44 10.10 -3.26
CA ARG A 132 22.67 9.50 -4.57
C ARG A 132 23.40 8.15 -4.46
N GLY A 133 22.88 7.12 -5.13
CA GLY A 133 23.43 5.77 -5.15
C GLY A 133 23.30 4.99 -3.83
N GLN A 134 22.77 5.57 -2.75
CA GLN A 134 22.59 4.85 -1.48
C GLN A 134 21.38 3.92 -1.54
N ILE A 135 21.59 2.67 -1.19
CA ILE A 135 20.57 1.63 -1.09
C ILE A 135 20.67 0.87 0.23
N LEU A 136 19.59 0.20 0.62
CA LEU A 136 19.57 -0.71 1.76
C LEU A 136 19.96 -2.14 1.31
N THR A 137 20.86 -2.77 2.06
CA THR A 137 21.26 -4.16 1.90
C THR A 137 21.08 -4.94 3.20
N TYR A 138 20.86 -6.24 3.08
CA TYR A 138 20.92 -7.20 4.18
C TYR A 138 21.84 -8.35 3.76
N ASN A 139 22.90 -8.59 4.52
CA ASN A 139 23.95 -9.56 4.18
C ASN A 139 24.55 -9.32 2.77
N GLY A 140 24.68 -8.07 2.33
CA GLY A 140 25.22 -7.69 1.02
C GLY A 140 24.23 -7.75 -0.16
N GLU A 141 23.01 -8.27 0.07
CA GLU A 141 21.96 -8.32 -0.95
C GLU A 141 21.02 -7.13 -0.82
N VAL A 142 20.58 -6.57 -1.95
CA VAL A 142 19.61 -5.47 -1.95
C VAL A 142 18.29 -5.94 -1.37
N VAL A 143 17.74 -5.17 -0.41
CA VAL A 143 16.49 -5.52 0.24
C VAL A 143 15.28 -4.90 -0.47
N GLN A 144 14.16 -5.60 -0.38
CA GLN A 144 12.86 -5.01 -0.68
C GLN A 144 12.53 -3.98 0.41
N THR A 145 12.11 -2.77 0.02
CA THR A 145 11.82 -1.68 0.95
C THR A 145 10.38 -1.22 0.79
N TYR A 146 9.45 -1.91 1.44
CA TYR A 146 8.05 -1.48 1.46
C TYR A 146 7.88 -0.26 2.38
N TYR A 147 6.98 0.64 2.00
CA TYR A 147 6.56 1.79 2.80
C TYR A 147 5.08 2.06 2.60
N TYR A 148 4.48 2.78 3.51
CA TYR A 148 3.05 3.08 3.51
C TYR A 148 2.78 4.42 4.20
N SER A 149 1.58 4.97 4.01
CA SER A 149 1.27 6.34 4.40
C SER A 149 1.32 6.59 5.91
N THR A 150 0.51 5.85 6.68
CA THR A 150 0.23 6.17 8.10
C THR A 150 0.19 4.91 8.94
N SER A 151 0.96 4.86 10.02
CA SER A 151 0.88 3.79 11.01
C SER A 151 -0.30 3.99 11.97
N CYS A 152 -0.87 2.90 12.46
CA CYS A 152 -1.77 2.93 13.62
C CYS A 152 -1.03 2.92 14.96
N GLY A 153 0.29 3.12 14.98
CA GLY A 153 1.17 3.02 16.13
C GLY A 153 1.97 1.72 16.18
N VAL A 154 1.84 0.86 15.18
CA VAL A 154 2.58 -0.41 15.05
C VAL A 154 2.77 -0.78 13.59
N THR A 155 3.86 -1.46 13.25
CA THR A 155 4.08 -2.12 11.95
C THR A 155 3.69 -3.59 12.01
N THR A 156 3.61 -4.23 10.85
CA THR A 156 3.46 -5.68 10.72
C THR A 156 4.57 -6.27 9.84
N ASP A 157 4.59 -7.57 9.69
CA ASP A 157 5.51 -8.30 8.82
C ASP A 157 4.83 -8.85 7.55
N VAL A 158 5.61 -9.48 6.68
CA VAL A 158 5.13 -10.00 5.39
C VAL A 158 4.18 -11.19 5.51
N SER A 159 3.98 -11.76 6.70
CA SER A 159 3.03 -12.86 6.92
C SER A 159 1.58 -12.47 6.61
N ILE A 160 1.27 -11.16 6.64
CA ILE A 160 -0.04 -10.63 6.24
C ILE A 160 -0.38 -10.94 4.77
N TRP A 161 0.65 -11.10 3.93
CA TRP A 161 0.50 -11.51 2.53
C TRP A 161 0.67 -13.01 2.32
N GLY A 162 0.90 -13.77 3.41
CA GLY A 162 1.17 -15.20 3.39
C GLY A 162 2.60 -15.57 3.02
N SER A 163 3.52 -14.60 3.03
CA SER A 163 4.95 -14.84 2.84
C SER A 163 5.61 -15.33 4.13
N ASP A 164 6.68 -16.11 4.00
CA ASP A 164 7.49 -16.52 5.14
C ASP A 164 8.32 -15.36 5.67
N SER A 165 8.03 -14.92 6.89
CA SER A 165 8.74 -13.81 7.55
C SER A 165 10.23 -14.08 7.77
N SER A 166 10.65 -15.35 7.83
CA SER A 166 12.08 -15.70 7.94
C SER A 166 12.90 -15.31 6.72
N SER A 167 12.26 -15.21 5.55
CA SER A 167 12.87 -14.76 4.30
C SER A 167 13.10 -13.23 4.25
N TYR A 168 12.47 -12.48 5.16
CA TYR A 168 12.54 -11.03 5.22
C TYR A 168 12.78 -10.55 6.66
N PRO A 169 13.91 -10.91 7.28
CA PRO A 169 14.16 -10.68 8.71
C PRO A 169 14.25 -9.20 9.11
N TYR A 170 14.32 -8.30 8.14
CA TYR A 170 14.29 -6.85 8.34
C TYR A 170 12.85 -6.27 8.34
N PHE A 171 11.82 -7.05 8.05
CA PHE A 171 10.42 -6.65 8.27
C PHE A 171 9.91 -7.25 9.56
N VAL A 172 9.94 -6.46 10.60
CA VAL A 172 9.49 -6.86 11.95
C VAL A 172 8.29 -6.03 12.38
N SER A 173 7.40 -6.66 13.15
CA SER A 173 6.40 -5.89 13.89
C SER A 173 7.07 -5.11 15.00
N ARG A 174 6.83 -3.81 15.06
CA ARG A 174 7.30 -2.93 16.15
C ARG A 174 6.37 -1.75 16.37
N PHE A 175 6.33 -1.28 17.60
CA PHE A 175 5.59 -0.06 17.90
C PHE A 175 6.30 1.17 17.31
N VAL A 176 5.51 1.99 16.62
CA VAL A 176 5.94 3.24 15.97
C VAL A 176 5.66 4.38 16.95
N SER A 177 6.36 4.39 18.05
CA SER A 177 6.07 5.21 19.23
C SER A 177 7.35 5.70 19.93
N ARG A 178 7.27 6.85 20.57
CA ARG A 178 8.28 7.39 21.50
C ARG A 178 8.35 6.58 22.79
N SER A 179 7.24 5.94 23.17
CA SER A 179 7.16 5.08 24.36
C SER A 179 7.43 3.63 24.04
N GLN A 180 8.07 2.91 24.94
CA GLN A 180 8.20 1.46 24.85
C GLN A 180 6.86 0.81 25.18
N LYS A 181 6.45 -0.16 24.36
CA LYS A 181 5.24 -0.95 24.55
C LYS A 181 5.56 -2.43 24.34
N GLU A 182 4.97 -3.26 25.17
CA GLU A 182 5.05 -4.72 25.09
C GLU A 182 3.63 -5.28 25.14
N LEU A 183 3.01 -5.46 23.99
CA LEU A 183 1.66 -6.00 23.82
C LEU A 183 1.68 -7.07 22.74
N ASP A 184 1.03 -8.19 23.00
CA ASP A 184 0.73 -9.16 21.96
C ASP A 184 -0.55 -8.75 21.25
N LEU A 185 -0.40 -8.11 20.10
CA LEU A 185 -1.52 -7.61 19.29
C LEU A 185 -2.13 -8.69 18.37
N THR A 186 -1.65 -9.95 18.45
CA THR A 186 -2.34 -11.08 17.82
C THR A 186 -3.53 -11.54 18.65
N ASP A 187 -3.57 -11.18 19.96
CA ASP A 187 -4.74 -11.37 20.81
C ASP A 187 -5.82 -10.33 20.51
N GLU A 188 -7.05 -10.79 20.28
CA GLU A 188 -8.17 -9.93 19.86
C GLU A 188 -8.52 -8.86 20.92
N ALA A 189 -8.51 -9.20 22.20
CA ALA A 189 -8.85 -8.26 23.28
C ALA A 189 -7.76 -7.21 23.47
N ALA A 190 -6.49 -7.61 23.39
CA ALA A 190 -5.35 -6.69 23.44
C ALA A 190 -5.37 -5.75 22.24
N PHE A 191 -5.65 -6.27 21.03
CA PHE A 191 -5.77 -5.44 19.84
C PHE A 191 -6.96 -4.48 19.92
N GLU A 192 -8.12 -4.94 20.39
CA GLU A 192 -9.28 -4.06 20.61
C GLU A 192 -8.94 -2.91 21.56
N ALA A 193 -8.32 -3.18 22.69
CA ALA A 193 -7.91 -2.16 23.65
C ALA A 193 -6.91 -1.16 23.02
N PHE A 194 -5.97 -1.65 22.23
CA PHE A 194 -4.99 -0.83 21.49
C PHE A 194 -5.65 0.07 20.45
N ILE A 195 -6.47 -0.50 19.56
CA ILE A 195 -6.99 0.24 18.40
C ILE A 195 -8.10 1.24 18.76
N THR A 196 -8.80 1.00 19.87
CA THR A 196 -9.82 1.92 20.39
C THR A 196 -9.25 3.05 21.25
N SER A 197 -7.99 2.95 21.65
CA SER A 197 -7.27 4.01 22.36
C SER A 197 -6.48 4.90 21.41
N LYS A 198 -6.10 6.10 21.89
CA LYS A 198 -5.13 6.98 21.24
C LYS A 198 -3.95 7.17 22.18
N ASP A 199 -2.75 7.13 21.65
CA ASP A 199 -1.53 7.44 22.39
C ASP A 199 -0.77 8.55 21.66
N GLU A 200 -0.67 9.71 22.28
CA GLU A 200 0.02 10.88 21.73
C GLU A 200 1.55 10.66 21.59
N ASN A 201 2.09 9.58 22.18
CA ASN A 201 3.47 9.18 21.97
C ASN A 201 3.69 8.44 20.63
N ASP A 202 2.63 7.96 19.98
CA ASP A 202 2.76 7.34 18.66
C ASP A 202 3.09 8.42 17.63
N TYR A 203 4.09 8.16 16.78
CA TYR A 203 4.57 9.16 15.82
C TYR A 203 3.47 9.63 14.86
N ASP A 204 2.56 8.75 14.47
CA ASP A 204 1.47 9.08 13.57
C ASP A 204 0.22 9.68 14.27
N ALA A 205 0.23 9.89 15.60
CA ALA A 205 -0.96 10.25 16.38
C ALA A 205 -1.69 11.52 15.89
N GLY A 206 -0.98 12.47 15.28
CA GLY A 206 -1.55 13.70 14.73
C GLY A 206 -2.20 13.56 13.36
N TYR A 207 -2.03 12.45 12.65
CA TYR A 207 -2.50 12.29 11.28
C TYR A 207 -3.93 11.75 11.20
N ALA A 208 -4.63 12.13 10.13
CA ALA A 208 -6.07 11.86 9.98
C ALA A 208 -6.43 10.38 10.09
N LEU A 209 -5.70 9.51 9.38
CA LEU A 209 -5.97 8.08 9.33
C LEU A 209 -5.24 7.27 10.41
N TYR A 210 -4.60 7.91 11.41
CA TYR A 210 -4.06 7.22 12.58
C TYR A 210 -5.15 6.43 13.32
N ARG A 211 -6.38 6.98 13.41
CA ARG A 211 -7.59 6.29 13.86
C ARG A 211 -8.74 6.62 12.93
N TRP A 212 -9.56 5.62 12.64
CA TRP A 212 -10.73 5.77 11.80
C TRP A 212 -11.85 4.83 12.24
N GLU A 213 -13.08 5.21 11.94
CA GLU A 213 -14.29 4.42 12.19
C GLU A 213 -15.25 4.54 11.01
N LEU A 214 -15.71 3.39 10.51
CA LEU A 214 -16.77 3.27 9.53
C LEU A 214 -17.99 2.63 10.21
N GLN A 215 -19.10 3.33 10.27
CA GLN A 215 -20.38 2.77 10.70
C GLN A 215 -21.22 2.41 9.47
N ALA A 216 -21.65 1.16 9.39
CA ALA A 216 -22.39 0.63 8.25
C ALA A 216 -23.66 -0.08 8.70
N ASP A 217 -24.81 0.29 8.08
CA ASP A 217 -26.04 -0.49 8.16
C ASP A 217 -25.83 -1.86 7.52
N ILE A 218 -26.49 -2.89 8.07
CA ILE A 218 -26.27 -4.28 7.64
C ILE A 218 -26.68 -4.52 6.19
N THR A 219 -27.74 -3.88 5.73
CA THR A 219 -28.24 -4.01 4.34
C THR A 219 -27.27 -3.34 3.38
N ALA A 220 -26.84 -2.12 3.69
CA ALA A 220 -25.89 -1.36 2.90
C ALA A 220 -24.53 -2.07 2.83
N LEU A 221 -24.03 -2.59 3.95
CA LEU A 221 -22.79 -3.35 4.02
C LEU A 221 -22.86 -4.64 3.18
N SER A 222 -23.96 -5.42 3.32
CA SER A 222 -24.16 -6.66 2.57
C SER A 222 -24.23 -6.41 1.07
N ASN A 223 -24.96 -5.38 0.64
CA ASN A 223 -25.07 -5.01 -0.77
C ASN A 223 -23.71 -4.58 -1.35
N SER A 224 -22.96 -3.73 -0.62
CA SER A 224 -21.63 -3.28 -1.03
C SER A 224 -20.63 -4.45 -1.11
N PHE A 225 -20.68 -5.37 -0.15
CA PHE A 225 -19.83 -6.55 -0.11
C PHE A 225 -20.11 -7.47 -1.31
N ASN A 226 -21.37 -7.85 -1.53
CA ASN A 226 -21.78 -8.74 -2.61
C ASN A 226 -21.49 -8.14 -4.01
N ALA A 227 -21.70 -6.85 -4.18
CA ALA A 227 -21.40 -6.17 -5.45
C ALA A 227 -19.93 -6.30 -5.90
N LYS A 228 -18.99 -6.46 -4.96
CA LYS A 228 -17.54 -6.57 -5.19
C LYS A 228 -17.02 -8.02 -5.10
N LEU A 229 -17.79 -8.92 -4.52
CA LEU A 229 -17.32 -10.26 -4.16
C LEU A 229 -16.81 -11.06 -5.36
N TYR A 230 -17.52 -11.03 -6.48
CA TYR A 230 -17.13 -11.79 -7.66
C TYR A 230 -15.86 -11.26 -8.32
N GLU A 231 -15.72 -9.94 -8.44
CA GLU A 231 -14.49 -9.33 -8.96
C GLU A 231 -13.27 -9.68 -8.09
N LYS A 232 -13.43 -9.60 -6.76
CA LYS A 232 -12.37 -9.98 -5.81
C LYS A 232 -12.04 -11.46 -5.86
N TYR A 233 -13.06 -12.32 -6.04
CA TYR A 233 -12.84 -13.76 -6.27
C TYR A 233 -12.03 -14.00 -7.55
N LEU A 234 -12.36 -13.33 -8.65
CA LEU A 234 -11.61 -13.49 -9.92
C LEU A 234 -10.14 -13.03 -9.80
N SER A 235 -9.89 -11.96 -9.06
CA SER A 235 -8.52 -11.44 -8.86
C SER A 235 -7.68 -12.31 -7.91
N ALA A 236 -8.30 -13.04 -6.98
CA ALA A 236 -7.60 -13.84 -5.97
C ALA A 236 -8.39 -15.10 -5.58
N PRO A 237 -8.62 -16.06 -6.51
CA PRO A 237 -9.51 -17.20 -6.25
C PRO A 237 -9.02 -18.14 -5.15
N SER A 238 -7.71 -18.23 -4.91
CA SER A 238 -7.13 -19.02 -3.80
C SER A 238 -7.22 -18.33 -2.44
N LYS A 239 -7.66 -17.10 -2.39
CA LYS A 239 -7.74 -16.25 -1.18
C LYS A 239 -9.17 -15.98 -0.73
N ILE A 240 -10.17 -16.29 -1.54
CA ILE A 240 -11.59 -16.20 -1.19
C ILE A 240 -12.19 -17.60 -1.31
N LEU A 241 -12.45 -18.20 -0.15
CA LEU A 241 -12.84 -19.60 -0.04
C LEU A 241 -14.29 -19.70 0.44
N THR A 242 -15.09 -20.56 -0.17
CA THR A 242 -16.50 -20.81 0.20
C THR A 242 -16.59 -22.05 1.07
N GLN A 243 -17.36 -21.96 2.16
CA GLN A 243 -17.61 -23.09 3.04
C GLN A 243 -18.46 -24.15 2.33
N GLN A 244 -18.02 -25.40 2.42
CA GLN A 244 -18.71 -26.57 1.87
C GLN A 244 -19.64 -27.21 2.91
N ALA A 245 -20.48 -28.12 2.47
CA ALA A 245 -21.44 -28.80 3.34
C ALA A 245 -20.79 -29.63 4.47
N ASP A 246 -19.53 -30.05 4.30
CA ASP A 246 -18.74 -30.77 5.31
C ASP A 246 -18.00 -29.80 6.27
N GLY A 247 -18.19 -28.49 6.10
CA GLY A 247 -17.53 -27.45 6.89
C GLY A 247 -16.15 -27.03 6.38
N SER A 248 -15.58 -27.71 5.38
CA SER A 248 -14.31 -27.30 4.77
C SER A 248 -14.45 -26.03 3.94
N PHE A 249 -13.32 -25.34 3.67
CA PHE A 249 -13.28 -24.16 2.83
C PHE A 249 -12.53 -24.45 1.53
N GLN A 250 -13.14 -24.16 0.39
CA GLN A 250 -12.57 -24.41 -0.93
C GLN A 250 -12.74 -23.19 -1.84
N SER A 251 -11.79 -23.01 -2.76
CA SER A 251 -11.93 -22.03 -3.82
C SER A 251 -13.08 -22.44 -4.74
N GLN A 252 -14.13 -21.68 -4.72
CA GLN A 252 -15.33 -21.89 -5.54
C GLN A 252 -15.90 -20.55 -5.95
N LYS A 253 -16.33 -20.45 -7.21
CA LYS A 253 -17.00 -19.25 -7.71
C LYS A 253 -18.15 -18.84 -6.79
N ILE A 254 -18.07 -17.60 -6.30
CA ILE A 254 -19.07 -16.98 -5.42
C ILE A 254 -19.40 -15.58 -5.92
N THR A 255 -20.67 -15.24 -5.94
CA THR A 255 -21.16 -13.94 -6.41
C THR A 255 -21.96 -13.21 -5.33
N ASP A 256 -22.52 -13.96 -4.38
CA ASP A 256 -23.44 -13.44 -3.36
C ASP A 256 -23.46 -14.38 -2.15
N ILE A 257 -23.39 -13.84 -0.96
CA ILE A 257 -23.55 -14.56 0.32
C ILE A 257 -24.89 -14.25 1.03
N GLY A 258 -25.73 -13.42 0.41
CA GLY A 258 -26.92 -12.87 1.03
C GLY A 258 -26.63 -11.77 2.04
N THR A 259 -27.51 -11.62 3.02
CA THR A 259 -27.31 -10.66 4.12
C THR A 259 -26.27 -11.16 5.09
N ILE A 260 -25.27 -10.35 5.43
CA ILE A 260 -24.22 -10.68 6.42
C ILE A 260 -24.89 -10.92 7.78
N THR A 261 -24.59 -12.04 8.39
CA THR A 261 -25.12 -12.44 9.71
C THR A 261 -24.00 -12.43 10.78
N SER A 262 -22.75 -12.68 10.40
CA SER A 262 -21.61 -12.48 11.29
C SER A 262 -20.30 -12.24 10.53
N VAL A 263 -19.38 -11.57 11.20
CA VAL A 263 -17.99 -11.37 10.76
C VAL A 263 -17.10 -11.78 11.92
N THR A 264 -16.17 -12.71 11.65
CA THR A 264 -15.23 -13.26 12.65
C THR A 264 -13.80 -13.12 12.14
N VAL A 265 -12.95 -12.48 12.91
CA VAL A 265 -11.50 -12.48 12.66
C VAL A 265 -10.95 -13.84 13.04
N ASN A 266 -10.32 -14.54 12.10
CA ASN A 266 -9.75 -15.87 12.34
C ASN A 266 -8.28 -15.78 12.77
N GLU A 267 -7.54 -14.85 12.17
CA GLU A 267 -6.10 -14.71 12.38
C GLU A 267 -5.67 -13.27 12.22
N ARG A 268 -4.78 -12.82 13.11
CA ARG A 268 -4.04 -11.58 13.00
C ARG A 268 -2.58 -11.85 12.72
N ALA A 269 -1.98 -11.06 11.85
CA ALA A 269 -0.52 -11.02 11.69
C ALA A 269 0.13 -10.33 12.90
N ALA A 270 1.44 -10.43 13.01
CA ALA A 270 2.19 -9.66 13.97
C ALA A 270 1.84 -8.17 13.85
N GLY A 271 1.69 -7.46 14.99
CA GLY A 271 1.19 -6.08 15.00
C GLY A 271 -0.33 -5.94 14.91
N GLY A 272 -1.09 -7.03 14.76
CA GLY A 272 -2.54 -7.03 14.92
C GLY A 272 -3.36 -6.82 13.63
N ALA A 273 -2.72 -6.67 12.47
CA ALA A 273 -3.44 -6.58 11.21
C ALA A 273 -4.24 -7.86 10.91
N VAL A 274 -5.50 -7.75 10.47
CA VAL A 274 -6.33 -8.89 10.11
C VAL A 274 -5.78 -9.57 8.88
N LYS A 275 -5.39 -10.83 9.02
CA LYS A 275 -4.86 -11.70 7.97
C LYS A 275 -5.95 -12.58 7.35
N SER A 276 -6.90 -13.04 8.17
CA SER A 276 -8.00 -13.90 7.76
C SER A 276 -9.29 -13.53 8.48
N VAL A 277 -10.38 -13.51 7.73
CA VAL A 277 -11.73 -13.25 8.25
C VAL A 277 -12.73 -14.22 7.64
N THR A 278 -13.67 -14.70 8.47
CA THR A 278 -14.86 -15.45 8.02
C THR A 278 -16.07 -14.55 8.05
N VAL A 279 -16.80 -14.50 6.94
CA VAL A 279 -18.05 -13.74 6.79
C VAL A 279 -19.18 -14.75 6.54
N CYS A 280 -20.09 -14.88 7.50
CA CYS A 280 -21.30 -15.67 7.33
C CYS A 280 -22.38 -14.78 6.71
N GLY A 281 -22.98 -15.26 5.65
CA GLY A 281 -24.17 -14.68 5.06
C GLY A 281 -25.38 -15.59 5.17
N SER A 282 -26.57 -15.09 4.85
CA SER A 282 -27.82 -15.88 4.87
C SER A 282 -27.86 -16.97 3.78
N ALA A 283 -27.06 -16.86 2.73
CA ALA A 283 -27.02 -17.80 1.61
C ALA A 283 -25.72 -18.63 1.56
N ALA A 284 -24.58 -18.06 1.98
CA ALA A 284 -23.29 -18.76 1.98
C ALA A 284 -22.35 -18.16 3.03
N THR A 285 -21.29 -18.89 3.36
CA THR A 285 -20.20 -18.43 4.22
C THR A 285 -18.90 -18.42 3.43
N VAL A 286 -18.12 -17.33 3.54
CA VAL A 286 -16.82 -17.19 2.90
C VAL A 286 -15.73 -16.89 3.90
N ARG A 287 -14.53 -17.43 3.65
CA ARG A 287 -13.28 -17.05 4.32
C ARG A 287 -12.41 -16.28 3.35
N ILE A 288 -11.84 -15.19 3.83
CA ILE A 288 -11.01 -14.27 3.04
C ILE A 288 -9.64 -14.23 3.70
N ASP A 289 -8.63 -14.73 2.99
CA ASP A 289 -7.24 -14.85 3.44
C ASP A 289 -6.32 -13.89 2.67
N SER A 290 -6.78 -12.64 2.47
CA SER A 290 -6.05 -11.58 1.75
C SER A 290 -6.37 -10.21 2.31
N GLU A 291 -5.33 -9.49 2.73
CA GLU A 291 -5.41 -8.11 3.22
C GLU A 291 -6.13 -7.19 2.22
N SER A 292 -5.71 -7.21 0.96
CA SER A 292 -6.29 -6.35 -0.08
C SER A 292 -7.76 -6.70 -0.39
N CYS A 293 -8.11 -7.98 -0.37
CA CYS A 293 -9.51 -8.41 -0.54
C CYS A 293 -10.37 -7.98 0.65
N ILE A 294 -9.89 -8.13 1.89
CA ILE A 294 -10.60 -7.67 3.09
C ILE A 294 -10.86 -6.16 2.98
N ARG A 295 -9.84 -5.36 2.71
CA ARG A 295 -10.00 -3.90 2.55
C ARG A 295 -11.02 -3.56 1.48
N GLY A 296 -10.90 -4.17 0.31
CA GLY A 296 -11.80 -3.90 -0.82
C GLY A 296 -13.26 -4.28 -0.53
N LEU A 297 -13.51 -5.47 0.04
CA LEU A 297 -14.84 -5.97 0.30
C LEU A 297 -15.60 -5.17 1.35
N PHE A 298 -14.92 -4.75 2.43
CA PHE A 298 -15.53 -4.00 3.52
C PHE A 298 -15.53 -2.47 3.31
N GLY A 299 -14.84 -1.94 2.30
CA GLY A 299 -14.91 -0.52 1.96
C GLY A 299 -16.29 -0.13 1.40
N MET A 300 -16.70 1.12 1.61
CA MET A 300 -18.01 1.63 1.18
C MET A 300 -17.85 3.05 0.62
N THR A 301 -17.89 3.20 -0.69
CA THR A 301 -17.68 4.48 -1.39
C THR A 301 -18.60 5.60 -0.93
N ASP A 302 -19.86 5.26 -0.60
CA ASP A 302 -20.88 6.24 -0.23
C ASP A 302 -21.02 6.47 1.28
N ALA A 303 -20.36 5.63 2.10
CA ALA A 303 -20.38 5.79 3.54
C ALA A 303 -19.32 6.79 4.02
N GLU A 304 -19.70 7.59 5.00
CA GLU A 304 -18.78 8.51 5.66
C GLU A 304 -18.00 7.79 6.74
N MET A 305 -16.67 7.93 6.68
CA MET A 305 -15.73 7.41 7.67
C MET A 305 -15.26 8.55 8.56
N THR A 306 -15.46 8.43 9.86
CA THR A 306 -14.87 9.33 10.85
C THR A 306 -13.37 9.04 10.97
N THR A 307 -12.56 10.08 10.99
CA THR A 307 -11.10 9.99 11.14
C THR A 307 -10.64 10.75 12.38
N ASN A 308 -9.36 10.68 12.67
CA ASN A 308 -8.76 11.41 13.79
C ASN A 308 -8.94 12.95 13.70
N THR A 309 -9.10 13.50 12.50
CA THR A 309 -9.16 14.95 12.27
C THR A 309 -10.42 15.44 11.54
N GLY A 310 -11.37 14.56 11.24
CA GLY A 310 -12.58 14.91 10.49
C GLY A 310 -13.24 13.69 9.89
N THR A 311 -13.76 13.83 8.68
CA THR A 311 -14.43 12.74 7.95
C THR A 311 -13.87 12.60 6.53
N THR A 312 -14.03 11.40 5.96
CA THR A 312 -13.62 11.09 4.57
C THR A 312 -14.52 10.00 3.99
N LYS A 313 -14.45 9.80 2.69
CA LYS A 313 -15.07 8.65 1.99
C LYS A 313 -14.00 7.87 1.25
N MET A 314 -14.02 6.55 1.38
CA MET A 314 -13.03 5.67 0.75
C MET A 314 -13.71 4.41 0.18
N ALA A 315 -13.32 4.02 -1.04
CA ALA A 315 -13.83 2.82 -1.70
C ALA A 315 -13.34 1.50 -1.05
N SER A 316 -12.26 1.56 -0.28
CA SER A 316 -11.70 0.45 0.49
C SER A 316 -11.42 0.89 1.93
N LEU A 317 -11.33 -0.05 2.87
CA LEU A 317 -10.82 0.27 4.21
C LEU A 317 -9.38 0.81 4.08
N PRO A 318 -8.99 1.78 4.91
CA PRO A 318 -7.63 2.32 4.88
C PRO A 318 -6.55 1.26 5.15
N SER A 319 -6.83 0.32 6.03
CA SER A 319 -5.95 -0.78 6.43
C SER A 319 -6.75 -1.97 6.95
N THR A 320 -6.08 -3.07 7.29
CA THR A 320 -6.68 -4.19 8.04
C THR A 320 -6.32 -4.18 9.53
N PHE A 321 -5.71 -3.12 10.04
CA PHE A 321 -5.59 -2.90 11.49
C PHE A 321 -6.93 -2.44 12.04
N CYS A 322 -7.89 -3.36 12.12
CA CYS A 322 -9.26 -3.05 12.52
C CYS A 322 -9.94 -4.18 13.28
N ILE A 323 -11.06 -3.82 13.93
CA ILE A 323 -12.01 -4.73 14.56
C ILE A 323 -13.39 -4.53 13.94
N PHE A 324 -14.22 -5.58 13.98
CA PHE A 324 -15.59 -5.59 13.49
C PHE A 324 -16.55 -5.71 14.68
N LYS A 325 -17.19 -4.61 15.09
CA LYS A 325 -18.13 -4.61 16.21
C LYS A 325 -19.56 -4.67 15.69
N PRO A 326 -20.32 -5.74 15.97
CA PRO A 326 -21.71 -5.83 15.60
C PRO A 326 -22.54 -4.81 16.39
N VAL A 327 -23.51 -4.18 15.71
CA VAL A 327 -24.49 -3.28 16.31
C VAL A 327 -25.84 -3.97 16.27
N TYR A 328 -26.53 -3.99 17.42
CA TYR A 328 -27.84 -4.61 17.55
C TYR A 328 -28.90 -3.57 17.87
N GLU A 329 -30.04 -3.65 17.18
CA GLU A 329 -31.26 -2.90 17.49
C GLU A 329 -32.40 -3.87 17.75
N LYS A 330 -33.07 -3.70 18.87
CA LYS A 330 -34.19 -4.55 19.31
C LYS A 330 -33.86 -6.06 19.26
N GLY A 331 -32.59 -6.41 19.52
CA GLY A 331 -32.11 -7.80 19.52
C GLY A 331 -31.71 -8.37 18.15
N SER A 332 -31.87 -7.62 17.08
CA SER A 332 -31.47 -8.00 15.72
C SER A 332 -30.19 -7.26 15.30
N LEU A 333 -29.30 -7.92 14.54
CA LEU A 333 -28.13 -7.29 13.96
C LEU A 333 -28.58 -6.19 12.99
N SER A 334 -28.23 -4.94 13.30
CA SER A 334 -28.59 -3.77 12.49
C SER A 334 -27.43 -3.24 11.67
N GLY A 335 -26.18 -3.60 12.03
CA GLY A 335 -25.00 -3.12 11.30
C GLY A 335 -23.70 -3.50 11.97
N TYR A 336 -22.62 -2.88 11.48
CA TYR A 336 -21.28 -2.98 12.04
C TYR A 336 -20.64 -1.61 12.24
N ARG A 337 -19.89 -1.48 13.33
CA ARG A 337 -18.86 -0.45 13.48
C ARG A 337 -17.52 -1.11 13.19
N ILE A 338 -16.85 -0.67 12.15
CA ILE A 338 -15.50 -1.10 11.80
C ILE A 338 -14.56 -0.02 12.32
N ILE A 339 -13.80 -0.33 13.36
CA ILE A 339 -12.90 0.61 14.04
C ILE A 339 -11.48 0.20 13.72
N GLY A 340 -10.68 1.13 13.23
CA GLY A 340 -9.32 0.82 12.82
C GLY A 340 -8.38 2.01 12.89
N GLY A 341 -7.18 1.77 12.40
CA GLY A 341 -6.13 2.79 12.32
C GLY A 341 -5.09 2.47 11.26
N GLY A 342 -4.37 3.51 10.85
CA GLY A 342 -3.37 3.42 9.80
C GLY A 342 -3.95 3.49 8.38
N TYR A 343 -3.05 3.76 7.43
CA TYR A 343 -3.35 3.79 5.99
C TYR A 343 -2.23 3.10 5.22
N GLY A 344 -2.55 1.99 4.61
CA GLY A 344 -1.66 1.11 3.87
C GLY A 344 -1.51 -0.27 4.54
N HIS A 345 -0.55 -1.06 4.04
CA HIS A 345 -0.34 -2.45 4.45
C HIS A 345 0.39 -2.62 5.80
N GLY A 346 1.06 -1.58 6.31
CA GLY A 346 1.74 -1.60 7.61
C GLY A 346 3.11 -2.28 7.64
N ILE A 347 3.67 -2.70 6.50
CA ILE A 347 4.99 -3.33 6.41
C ILE A 347 6.05 -2.28 6.10
N GLY A 348 7.16 -2.28 6.83
CA GLY A 348 8.27 -1.36 6.63
C GLY A 348 7.97 0.06 7.11
N MET A 349 8.28 1.09 6.33
CA MET A 349 8.35 2.47 6.78
C MET A 349 7.02 3.21 6.70
N SER A 350 6.57 3.81 7.81
CA SER A 350 5.47 4.79 7.81
C SER A 350 5.97 6.16 7.38
N GLN A 351 5.45 6.66 6.26
CA GLN A 351 5.86 7.95 5.68
C GLN A 351 5.55 9.14 6.60
N ASN A 352 4.42 9.09 7.30
CA ASN A 352 4.03 10.15 8.24
C ASN A 352 4.86 10.10 9.53
N ALA A 353 5.12 8.90 10.08
CA ALA A 353 5.95 8.74 11.26
C ALA A 353 7.37 9.30 11.05
N VAL A 354 7.94 9.09 9.87
CA VAL A 354 9.29 9.57 9.54
C VAL A 354 9.41 11.09 9.72
N ASN A 355 8.41 11.85 9.27
CA ASN A 355 8.41 13.30 9.43
C ASN A 355 8.37 13.75 10.90
N GLU A 356 7.70 12.98 11.76
CA GLU A 356 7.65 13.25 13.20
C GLU A 356 8.95 12.80 13.91
N MET A 357 9.58 11.71 13.46
CA MET A 357 10.87 11.24 13.99
C MET A 357 11.98 12.27 13.75
N VAL A 358 11.95 13.01 12.65
CA VAL A 358 12.90 14.09 12.39
C VAL A 358 12.77 15.23 13.42
N LYS A 359 11.56 15.49 13.94
CA LYS A 359 11.35 16.48 15.03
C LYS A 359 12.03 16.04 16.35
N ASP A 360 12.22 14.74 16.54
CA ASP A 360 12.99 14.16 17.64
C ASP A 360 14.50 14.04 17.31
N ALA A 361 14.97 14.81 16.31
CA ALA A 361 16.36 14.88 15.85
C ALA A 361 16.93 13.55 15.30
N MET A 362 16.07 12.62 14.85
CA MET A 362 16.53 11.43 14.15
C MET A 362 16.94 11.77 12.72
N ASN A 363 18.13 11.33 12.30
CA ASN A 363 18.55 11.42 10.92
C ASN A 363 18.01 10.24 10.08
N TYR A 364 18.12 10.32 8.74
CA TYR A 364 17.57 9.31 7.85
C TYR A 364 18.16 7.92 8.08
N GLN A 365 19.43 7.79 8.48
CA GLN A 365 20.05 6.49 8.77
C GLN A 365 19.42 5.84 10.00
N GLN A 366 19.19 6.61 11.06
CA GLN A 366 18.52 6.12 12.28
C GLN A 366 17.07 5.71 12.00
N ILE A 367 16.39 6.49 11.17
CA ILE A 367 15.01 6.19 10.72
C ILE A 367 14.97 4.89 9.93
N LEU A 368 15.87 4.71 8.96
CA LEU A 368 15.95 3.49 8.17
C LEU A 368 16.27 2.27 9.03
N GLN A 369 17.21 2.39 9.99
CA GLN A 369 17.50 1.32 10.95
C GLN A 369 16.32 1.02 11.88
N PHE A 370 15.50 2.01 12.19
CA PHE A 370 14.29 1.78 12.95
C PHE A 370 13.30 0.92 12.15
N PHE A 371 13.02 1.21 10.89
CA PHE A 371 12.01 0.49 10.11
C PHE A 371 12.53 -0.80 9.45
N TYR A 372 13.84 -0.88 9.19
CA TYR A 372 14.50 -2.03 8.55
C TYR A 372 15.72 -2.46 9.37
N PRO A 373 15.50 -3.05 10.56
CA PRO A 373 16.59 -3.41 11.46
C PRO A 373 17.52 -4.43 10.83
N GLY A 374 18.82 -4.29 11.13
CA GLY A 374 19.86 -5.19 10.64
C GLY A 374 20.29 -4.97 9.19
N THR A 375 19.68 -4.00 8.48
CA THR A 375 20.16 -3.60 7.14
C THR A 375 21.36 -2.67 7.23
N ALA A 376 22.12 -2.56 6.14
CA ALA A 376 23.18 -1.57 5.96
C ALA A 376 22.82 -0.62 4.82
N ILE A 377 23.32 0.62 4.88
CA ILE A 377 23.28 1.55 3.76
C ILE A 377 24.59 1.38 2.97
N GLU A 378 24.49 1.00 1.72
CA GLU A 378 25.61 0.83 0.82
C GLU A 378 25.51 1.76 -0.39
N GLN A 379 26.65 2.03 -1.02
CA GLN A 379 26.76 2.85 -2.22
C GLN A 379 26.83 1.92 -3.45
N LYS A 380 25.95 2.15 -4.42
CA LYS A 380 25.94 1.44 -5.72
C LYS A 380 26.18 2.39 -6.87
#